data_5edd3998c7573657db2f6103afbf8cfa
#
_entry.id   5edd3998c7573657db2f6103afbf8cfa
#
_cell.length_a   1.000
_cell.length_b   1.000
_cell.length_c   1.000
_cell.angle_alpha   90.00
_cell.angle_beta   90.00
_cell.angle_gamma   90.00
#
_symmetry.space_group_name_H-M   'P 1'
#
loop_
_entity.id
_entity.type
_entity.pdbx_description
1 polymer ?
#
loop_
_entity_poly.entity_id
_entity_poly.type
_entity_poly.pdbx_seq_one_letter_code
_entity_poly.pdbx_strand_id
1 'polypeptide(L)'
;MGSSSATALALVLLGGCVSTPGDPTTTLPGLGDCLRQVEIKRLKRAIERCDGVVEAHPRQPQPRNERALLHSLAGDNQTACRDSLEAERLLKQRPNTETADPLLVEEIQLRAKSCRTLTNAPEAGAPAPAASAG
;
A
#
# COMPACT_ATOMS: atom_id res chain seq x y z
N MET A 1 -13.62 16.55 82.02
CA MET A 1 -12.44 16.96 81.28
C MET A 1 -11.93 15.71 80.60
N GLY A 2 -12.30 15.50 79.37
CA GLY A 2 -11.94 14.34 78.61
C GLY A 2 -11.68 14.75 77.14
N SER A 3 -10.43 14.82 76.78
CA SER A 3 -10.02 15.05 75.37
C SER A 3 -10.10 13.75 74.62
N SER A 4 -11.03 13.65 73.69
CA SER A 4 -11.09 12.54 72.73
C SER A 4 -10.32 12.96 71.50
N SER A 5 -9.16 12.34 71.34
CA SER A 5 -8.38 12.43 70.06
C SER A 5 -8.98 11.48 69.05
N ALA A 6 -9.58 12.01 67.98
CA ALA A 6 -9.99 11.23 66.85
C ALA A 6 -8.83 11.07 65.88
N THR A 7 -8.35 9.85 65.80
CA THR A 7 -7.30 9.46 64.83
C THR A 7 -7.97 9.19 63.49
N ALA A 8 -7.78 10.08 62.53
CA ALA A 8 -8.26 9.87 61.15
C ALA A 8 -7.31 8.92 60.43
N LEU A 9 -7.80 7.72 60.11
CA LEU A 9 -7.09 6.77 59.26
C LEU A 9 -7.27 7.21 57.80
N ALA A 10 -6.21 7.72 57.21
CA ALA A 10 -6.18 8.03 55.81
C ALA A 10 -5.98 6.73 55.00
N LEU A 11 -7.01 6.22 54.36
CA LEU A 11 -6.91 5.13 53.39
C LEU A 11 -6.30 5.70 52.12
N VAL A 12 -5.04 5.42 51.88
CA VAL A 12 -4.40 5.64 50.61
C VAL A 12 -4.84 4.53 49.67
N LEU A 13 -5.83 4.82 48.79
CA LEU A 13 -6.15 3.98 47.66
C LEU A 13 -5.02 4.08 46.64
N LEU A 14 -4.13 3.10 46.64
CA LEU A 14 -3.20 2.86 45.54
C LEU A 14 -4.06 2.43 44.32
N GLY A 15 -4.44 3.42 43.53
CA GLY A 15 -5.00 3.20 42.20
C GLY A 15 -3.96 2.54 41.34
N GLY A 16 -3.94 1.21 41.30
CA GLY A 16 -3.18 0.46 40.31
C GLY A 16 -3.67 0.87 38.93
N CYS A 17 -2.81 1.48 38.12
CA CYS A 17 -3.02 1.56 36.69
C CYS A 17 -3.01 0.14 36.15
N VAL A 18 -4.19 -0.45 36.03
CA VAL A 18 -4.38 -1.64 35.22
C VAL A 18 -4.15 -1.17 33.80
N SER A 19 -2.93 -1.36 33.29
CA SER A 19 -2.67 -1.31 31.85
C SER A 19 -3.51 -2.42 31.24
N THR A 20 -4.67 -2.09 30.73
CA THR A 20 -5.41 -2.93 29.79
C THR A 20 -4.41 -3.29 28.69
N PRO A 21 -4.21 -4.58 28.32
CA PRO A 21 -3.43 -4.92 27.14
C PRO A 21 -4.06 -4.16 26.00
N GLY A 22 -3.28 -3.16 25.50
CA GLY A 22 -3.79 -2.17 24.56
C GLY A 22 -4.48 -2.88 23.42
N ASP A 23 -5.68 -2.43 23.15
CA ASP A 23 -6.25 -2.46 21.81
C ASP A 23 -5.08 -2.32 20.83
N PRO A 24 -4.89 -3.23 19.86
CA PRO A 24 -3.94 -2.99 18.81
C PRO A 24 -4.42 -1.71 18.14
N THR A 25 -3.80 -0.60 18.51
CA THR A 25 -4.00 0.68 17.84
C THR A 25 -3.83 0.34 16.38
N THR A 26 -4.93 0.32 15.64
CA THR A 26 -4.91 0.07 14.19
C THR A 26 -4.22 1.28 13.57
N THR A 27 -2.88 1.29 13.71
CA THR A 27 -2.05 2.29 13.08
C THR A 27 -2.23 2.08 11.59
N LEU A 28 -2.76 3.08 10.90
CA LEU A 28 -2.89 3.02 9.45
C LEU A 28 -1.55 2.66 8.83
N PRO A 29 -1.52 1.75 7.84
CA PRO A 29 -0.29 1.39 7.16
C PRO A 29 0.40 2.64 6.60
N GLY A 30 1.72 2.72 6.76
CA GLY A 30 2.51 3.82 6.21
C GLY A 30 2.68 3.70 4.70
N LEU A 31 2.88 4.83 4.00
CA LEU A 31 3.08 4.86 2.55
C LEU A 31 4.19 3.93 2.06
N GLY A 32 5.27 3.76 2.82
CA GLY A 32 6.41 2.90 2.47
C GLY A 32 6.28 1.44 2.89
N ASP A 33 5.13 1.00 3.41
CA ASP A 33 5.00 -0.35 3.95
C ASP A 33 4.83 -1.44 2.87
N CYS A 34 4.46 -1.07 1.63
CA CYS A 34 4.34 -2.00 0.51
C CYS A 34 5.63 -2.81 0.29
N LEU A 35 6.76 -2.12 0.23
CA LEU A 35 8.05 -2.73 -0.09
C LEU A 35 8.89 -3.08 1.14
N ARG A 36 8.34 -2.94 2.35
CA ARG A 36 9.04 -3.31 3.57
C ARG A 36 9.24 -4.82 3.64
N GLN A 37 10.50 -5.26 3.74
CA GLN A 37 10.87 -6.66 3.91
C GLN A 37 10.20 -7.61 2.90
N VAL A 38 10.34 -7.29 1.60
CA VAL A 38 9.84 -8.14 0.53
C VAL A 38 10.73 -9.37 0.37
N GLU A 39 10.13 -10.54 0.48
CA GLU A 39 10.75 -11.82 0.20
C GLU A 39 10.14 -12.39 -1.09
N ILE A 40 10.99 -12.68 -2.10
CA ILE A 40 10.53 -13.20 -3.39
C ILE A 40 9.72 -14.49 -3.25
N LYS A 41 10.08 -15.36 -2.31
CA LYS A 41 9.34 -16.61 -2.03
C LYS A 41 7.96 -16.37 -1.37
N ARG A 42 7.69 -15.14 -0.93
CA ARG A 42 6.48 -14.77 -0.18
C ARG A 42 5.80 -13.53 -0.78
N LEU A 43 5.88 -13.35 -2.10
CA LEU A 43 5.30 -12.18 -2.79
C LEU A 43 3.81 -11.98 -2.48
N LYS A 44 3.05 -13.06 -2.33
CA LYS A 44 1.63 -12.98 -1.96
C LYS A 44 1.42 -12.18 -0.68
N ARG A 45 2.22 -12.41 0.37
CA ARG A 45 2.13 -11.64 1.62
C ARG A 45 2.50 -10.16 1.45
N ALA A 46 3.46 -9.88 0.57
CA ALA A 46 3.83 -8.51 0.26
C ALA A 46 2.69 -7.79 -0.48
N ILE A 47 2.03 -8.45 -1.41
CA ILE A 47 0.86 -7.93 -2.13
C ILE A 47 -0.30 -7.68 -1.16
N GLU A 48 -0.67 -8.64 -0.31
CA GLU A 48 -1.75 -8.49 0.68
C GLU A 48 -1.49 -7.32 1.64
N ARG A 49 -0.24 -7.14 2.09
CA ARG A 49 0.14 -5.96 2.89
C ARG A 49 -0.01 -4.66 2.10
N CYS A 50 0.42 -4.66 0.84
CA CYS A 50 0.32 -3.50 -0.02
C CYS A 50 -1.13 -3.14 -0.38
N ASP A 51 -2.03 -4.12 -0.45
CA ASP A 51 -3.48 -3.88 -0.60
C ASP A 51 -3.99 -3.00 0.53
N GLY A 52 -3.63 -3.30 1.78
CA GLY A 52 -3.97 -2.46 2.94
C GLY A 52 -3.39 -1.04 2.86
N VAL A 53 -2.17 -0.89 2.31
CA VAL A 53 -1.58 0.45 2.10
C VAL A 53 -2.36 1.23 1.03
N VAL A 54 -2.72 0.59 -0.08
CA VAL A 54 -3.52 1.22 -1.14
C VAL A 54 -4.89 1.65 -0.64
N GLU A 55 -5.53 0.83 0.19
CA GLU A 55 -6.82 1.16 0.82
C GLU A 55 -6.71 2.33 1.79
N ALA A 56 -5.65 2.38 2.59
CA ALA A 56 -5.40 3.47 3.53
C ALA A 56 -5.04 4.79 2.84
N HIS A 57 -4.45 4.72 1.64
CA HIS A 57 -3.95 5.88 0.90
C HIS A 57 -4.47 5.92 -0.56
N PRO A 58 -5.79 5.97 -0.79
CA PRO A 58 -6.39 5.74 -2.11
C PRO A 58 -6.04 6.81 -3.15
N ARG A 59 -5.61 8.01 -2.72
CA ARG A 59 -5.23 9.12 -3.59
C ARG A 59 -3.74 9.28 -3.80
N GLN A 60 -2.92 8.47 -3.14
CA GLN A 60 -1.48 8.52 -3.29
C GLN A 60 -1.02 7.58 -4.42
N PRO A 61 -0.18 8.06 -5.36
CA PRO A 61 0.29 7.23 -6.48
C PRO A 61 1.33 6.20 -6.06
N GLN A 62 2.14 6.47 -5.02
CA GLN A 62 3.23 5.61 -4.57
C GLN A 62 2.80 4.19 -4.24
N PRO A 63 1.78 3.91 -3.40
CA PRO A 63 1.40 2.55 -3.07
C PRO A 63 0.97 1.73 -4.30
N ARG A 64 0.31 2.37 -5.26
CA ARG A 64 -0.06 1.69 -6.51
C ARG A 64 1.14 1.38 -7.38
N ASN A 65 2.10 2.28 -7.48
CA ASN A 65 3.37 2.03 -8.19
C ASN A 65 4.16 0.87 -7.56
N GLU A 66 4.20 0.82 -6.24
CA GLU A 66 4.86 -0.25 -5.48
C GLU A 66 4.12 -1.59 -5.63
N ARG A 67 2.78 -1.59 -5.59
CA ARG A 67 1.98 -2.80 -5.82
C ARG A 67 2.12 -3.32 -7.26
N ALA A 68 2.20 -2.42 -8.23
CA ALA A 68 2.50 -2.79 -9.62
C ALA A 68 3.84 -3.54 -9.73
N LEU A 69 4.87 -3.10 -9.02
CA LEU A 69 6.14 -3.82 -8.94
C LEU A 69 5.96 -5.23 -8.38
N LEU A 70 5.24 -5.38 -7.26
CA LEU A 70 4.99 -6.68 -6.62
C LEU A 70 4.23 -7.63 -7.55
N HIS A 71 3.20 -7.15 -8.26
CA HIS A 71 2.48 -7.95 -9.26
C HIS A 71 3.37 -8.35 -10.43
N SER A 72 4.23 -7.45 -10.92
CA SER A 72 5.20 -7.78 -11.98
C SER A 72 6.16 -8.89 -11.54
N LEU A 73 6.66 -8.82 -10.30
CA LEU A 73 7.54 -9.86 -9.73
C LEU A 73 6.79 -11.20 -9.54
N ALA A 74 5.50 -11.16 -9.32
CA ALA A 74 4.64 -12.34 -9.23
C ALA A 74 4.21 -12.89 -10.60
N GLY A 75 4.55 -12.22 -11.71
CA GLY A 75 4.17 -12.60 -13.07
C GLY A 75 2.75 -12.15 -13.48
N ASP A 76 2.03 -11.44 -12.62
CA ASP A 76 0.73 -10.86 -12.93
C ASP A 76 0.87 -9.50 -13.61
N ASN A 77 1.28 -9.54 -14.87
CA ASN A 77 1.54 -8.34 -15.65
C ASN A 77 0.26 -7.53 -15.93
N GLN A 78 -0.90 -8.17 -15.97
CA GLN A 78 -2.17 -7.48 -16.21
C GLN A 78 -2.53 -6.57 -15.03
N THR A 79 -2.48 -7.08 -13.82
CA THR A 79 -2.74 -6.28 -12.62
C THR A 79 -1.65 -5.23 -12.41
N ALA A 80 -0.38 -5.58 -12.67
CA ALA A 80 0.73 -4.64 -12.63
C ALA A 80 0.51 -3.43 -13.54
N CYS A 81 0.06 -3.66 -14.78
CA CYS A 81 -0.22 -2.59 -15.71
C CYS A 81 -1.42 -1.73 -15.29
N ARG A 82 -2.48 -2.33 -14.77
CA ARG A 82 -3.62 -1.57 -14.25
C ARG A 82 -3.21 -0.63 -13.12
N ASP A 83 -2.41 -1.11 -12.18
CA ASP A 83 -1.91 -0.30 -11.07
C ASP A 83 -0.93 0.79 -11.54
N SER A 84 -0.07 0.49 -12.50
CA SER A 84 0.86 1.47 -13.09
C SER A 84 0.13 2.63 -13.78
N LEU A 85 -0.89 2.33 -14.55
CA LEU A 85 -1.70 3.35 -15.23
C LEU A 85 -2.52 4.18 -14.23
N GLU A 86 -3.03 3.56 -13.17
CA GLU A 86 -3.74 4.25 -12.12
C GLU A 86 -2.80 5.14 -11.28
N ALA A 87 -1.57 4.69 -10.99
CA ALA A 87 -0.56 5.52 -10.34
C ALA A 87 -0.24 6.78 -11.18
N GLU A 88 -0.09 6.64 -12.51
CA GLU A 88 0.12 7.78 -13.41
C GLU A 88 -1.09 8.74 -13.41
N ARG A 89 -2.31 8.20 -13.42
CA ARG A 89 -3.53 9.01 -13.34
C ARG A 89 -3.59 9.84 -12.05
N LEU A 90 -3.30 9.20 -10.91
CA LEU A 90 -3.24 9.87 -9.61
C LEU A 90 -2.15 10.93 -9.56
N LEU A 91 -0.98 10.64 -10.12
CA LEU A 91 0.13 11.61 -10.20
C LEU A 91 -0.28 12.87 -10.96
N LYS A 92 -0.99 12.74 -12.09
CA LYS A 92 -1.48 13.86 -12.88
C LYS A 92 -2.57 14.69 -12.20
N GLN A 93 -3.27 14.11 -11.23
CA GLN A 93 -4.34 14.79 -10.48
C GLN A 93 -3.83 15.49 -9.22
N ARG A 94 -2.53 15.38 -8.89
CA ARG A 94 -1.97 16.08 -7.72
C ARG A 94 -1.98 17.58 -7.94
N PRO A 95 -2.31 18.38 -6.90
CA PRO A 95 -2.15 19.83 -6.96
C PRO A 95 -0.68 20.19 -7.19
N ASN A 96 -0.42 21.21 -7.99
CA ASN A 96 0.94 21.72 -8.30
C ASN A 96 1.72 22.17 -7.04
N THR A 97 1.03 22.38 -5.93
CA THR A 97 1.64 22.75 -4.64
C THR A 97 2.29 21.56 -3.92
N GLU A 98 1.99 20.34 -4.34
CA GLU A 98 2.51 19.14 -3.73
C GLU A 98 3.70 18.62 -4.55
N THR A 99 4.92 18.85 -4.05
CA THR A 99 6.14 18.35 -4.69
C THR A 99 6.19 16.81 -4.55
N ALA A 100 6.10 16.13 -5.69
CA ALA A 100 6.36 14.69 -5.74
C ALA A 100 7.88 14.43 -5.79
N ASP A 101 8.32 13.33 -5.19
CA ASP A 101 9.69 12.85 -5.36
C ASP A 101 9.97 12.64 -6.86
N PRO A 102 11.01 13.28 -7.43
CA PRO A 102 11.32 13.16 -8.86
C PRO A 102 11.57 11.72 -9.31
N LEU A 103 12.19 10.89 -8.47
CA LEU A 103 12.43 9.47 -8.78
C LEU A 103 11.13 8.69 -8.86
N LEU A 104 10.20 8.94 -7.93
CA LEU A 104 8.88 8.31 -7.97
C LEU A 104 8.11 8.72 -9.23
N VAL A 105 8.20 10.00 -9.63
CA VAL A 105 7.56 10.49 -10.85
C VAL A 105 8.11 9.75 -12.08
N GLU A 106 9.43 9.64 -12.19
CA GLU A 106 10.08 8.94 -13.29
C GLU A 106 9.70 7.46 -13.34
N GLU A 107 9.73 6.77 -12.21
CA GLU A 107 9.31 5.36 -12.13
C GLU A 107 7.88 5.15 -12.60
N ILE A 108 6.94 5.95 -12.12
CA ILE A 108 5.52 5.86 -12.50
C ILE A 108 5.37 6.05 -14.00
N GLN A 109 6.02 7.08 -14.57
CA GLN A 109 5.93 7.37 -16.01
C GLN A 109 6.52 6.26 -16.86
N LEU A 110 7.67 5.70 -16.44
CA LEU A 110 8.34 4.61 -17.15
C LEU A 110 7.47 3.34 -17.16
N ARG A 111 6.93 2.94 -16.00
CA ARG A 111 6.06 1.75 -15.91
C ARG A 111 4.77 1.93 -16.73
N ALA A 112 4.11 3.07 -16.63
CA ALA A 112 2.91 3.36 -17.39
C ALA A 112 3.17 3.37 -18.91
N LYS A 113 4.33 3.90 -19.35
CA LYS A 113 4.76 3.85 -20.75
C LYS A 113 4.97 2.41 -21.22
N SER A 114 5.66 1.59 -20.43
CA SER A 114 5.90 0.18 -20.74
C SER A 114 4.58 -0.59 -20.87
N CYS A 115 3.61 -0.34 -19.99
CA CYS A 115 2.30 -0.97 -20.06
C CYS A 115 1.54 -0.61 -21.33
N ARG A 116 1.58 0.64 -21.76
CA ARG A 116 0.94 1.05 -23.03
C ARG A 116 1.57 0.38 -24.26
N THR A 117 2.88 0.18 -24.26
CA THR A 117 3.55 -0.55 -25.35
C THR A 117 3.17 -2.01 -25.38
N LEU A 118 3.05 -2.67 -24.24
CA LEU A 118 2.65 -4.08 -24.17
C LEU A 118 1.20 -4.30 -24.59
N THR A 119 0.28 -3.40 -24.23
CA THR A 119 -1.13 -3.50 -24.60
C THR A 119 -1.38 -3.15 -26.06
N ASN A 120 -0.51 -2.37 -26.69
CA ASN A 120 -0.61 -1.96 -28.11
C ASN A 120 0.22 -2.84 -29.05
N ALA A 121 1.03 -3.78 -28.52
CA ALA A 121 1.75 -4.72 -29.35
C ALA A 121 0.72 -5.68 -30.01
N PRO A 122 0.75 -5.82 -31.37
CA PRO A 122 -0.08 -6.84 -32.00
C PRO A 122 0.31 -8.18 -31.40
N GLU A 123 -0.69 -9.00 -31.06
CA GLU A 123 -0.46 -10.35 -30.50
C GLU A 123 0.44 -11.13 -31.48
N ALA A 124 1.72 -11.20 -31.14
CA ALA A 124 2.68 -12.01 -31.88
C ALA A 124 2.37 -13.48 -31.62
N GLY A 125 1.43 -14.02 -32.39
CA GLY A 125 1.10 -15.44 -32.28
C GLY A 125 -0.34 -15.85 -32.56
N ALA A 126 -1.22 -14.99 -33.03
CA ALA A 126 -2.47 -15.47 -33.58
C ALA A 126 -2.15 -16.28 -34.84
N PRO A 127 -2.48 -17.61 -34.91
CA PRO A 127 -2.30 -18.36 -36.14
C PRO A 127 -3.16 -17.72 -37.22
N ALA A 128 -2.55 -17.48 -38.39
CA ALA A 128 -3.24 -16.95 -39.55
C ALA A 128 -4.48 -17.81 -39.82
N PRO A 129 -5.65 -17.20 -40.11
CA PRO A 129 -6.82 -17.97 -40.47
C PRO A 129 -6.47 -18.84 -41.67
N ALA A 130 -6.66 -20.16 -41.50
CA ALA A 130 -6.46 -21.10 -42.60
C ALA A 130 -7.27 -20.63 -43.80
N ALA A 131 -6.56 -20.34 -44.90
CA ALA A 131 -7.20 -20.02 -46.17
C ALA A 131 -8.08 -21.21 -46.58
N SER A 132 -9.39 -21.00 -46.58
CA SER A 132 -10.34 -21.96 -47.12
C SER A 132 -10.06 -22.06 -48.62
N ALA A 133 -9.38 -23.16 -49.03
CA ALA A 133 -9.32 -23.54 -50.43
C ALA A 133 -10.72 -24.01 -50.82
N GLY A 134 -11.40 -23.23 -51.65
CA GLY A 134 -12.60 -23.60 -52.36
C GLY A 134 -12.27 -24.48 -53.58
#